data_e9de32395e5f28e141639caa01aeaa02
#
_entry.id   e9de32395e5f28e141639caa01aeaa02
#
_cell.length_a   1.000
_cell.length_b   1.000
_cell.length_c   1.000
_cell.angle_alpha   90.00
_cell.angle_beta   90.00
_cell.angle_gamma   90.00
#
_symmetry.space_group_name_H-M   'P 1'
#
loop_
_entity.id
_entity.type
_entity.pdbx_description
1 polymer ?
#
loop_
_entity_poly.entity_id
_entity_poly.type
_entity_poly.pdbx_seq_one_letter_code
_entity_poly.pdbx_strand_id
1 'polypeptide(L)'
;MTTAPTTTAATIAAGSVPAPAGPAGAVRLRSRLDRELPHRFARSAATPESSHLRTEDVAGWLDERRATHRFQVDRIPFAELDGWSFQQDTGNLVHRSGRFFTVEGLRVATTSGPYRQWHQPIIKQPEVGILGIVVKEFDGVLHLLMQAKMEPGNPNLLQISPTVQATRSNYTKAHRGADVRYLDYFTDRSRGRVLTDVLQSEHGAWFYRKSNRNMIVEALGEVPLHEDFRWLTLGQVGELLRRDNVINMDARTVLACAPFSDAEGVALHSDTELLSWFTSERARHDVEAELIPLNQVPGWRWGERSIDHEDGRYFSVVAASVQAGSREVSGWTQPLFEPKGLGMTAFLTRRIDGAPHLLAHARVEAGFKDTVELGPTVQYTPSNYAHLTERPLFLDTVLNADPSRIRYEAVHSEEGGRFLNAESRYLFVDADETDAPLQAPPGYLWVTPYQLTRLLRHNHYLNVQARTLLSCLTSGAVRL
;
A
#
# COMPACT_ATOMS: atom_id res chain seq x y z
N MET A 1 -32.95 47.97 -42.47
CA MET A 1 -33.34 46.56 -42.44
C MET A 1 -32.14 45.72 -42.89
N THR A 2 -31.38 45.20 -41.97
CA THR A 2 -30.20 44.36 -42.26
C THR A 2 -30.21 43.25 -41.22
N THR A 3 -30.53 42.05 -41.65
CA THR A 3 -30.66 40.85 -40.85
C THR A 3 -29.27 40.26 -40.56
N ALA A 4 -29.00 40.02 -39.28
CA ALA A 4 -27.82 39.29 -38.81
C ALA A 4 -28.00 37.77 -38.99
N PRO A 5 -26.94 37.02 -39.28
CA PRO A 5 -27.05 35.55 -39.38
C PRO A 5 -26.93 34.89 -38.01
N THR A 6 -27.84 33.95 -37.77
CA THR A 6 -27.91 33.10 -36.60
C THR A 6 -26.83 32.01 -36.70
N THR A 7 -25.91 31.94 -35.75
CA THR A 7 -24.90 30.90 -35.67
C THR A 7 -25.49 29.73 -34.89
N THR A 8 -25.68 28.60 -35.57
CA THR A 8 -26.10 27.33 -34.97
C THR A 8 -24.90 26.66 -34.33
N ALA A 9 -24.93 26.45 -33.01
CA ALA A 9 -23.92 25.70 -32.27
C ALA A 9 -24.08 24.19 -32.60
N ALA A 10 -23.06 23.63 -33.18
CA ALA A 10 -22.99 22.19 -33.42
C ALA A 10 -22.65 21.43 -32.10
N THR A 11 -23.57 20.64 -31.66
CA THR A 11 -23.39 19.67 -30.56
C THR A 11 -22.42 18.58 -31.01
N ILE A 12 -21.24 18.51 -30.39
CA ILE A 12 -20.29 17.42 -30.66
C ILE A 12 -20.74 16.22 -29.82
N ALA A 13 -21.23 15.20 -30.49
CA ALA A 13 -21.56 13.90 -29.91
C ALA A 13 -20.28 13.17 -29.47
N ALA A 14 -20.18 12.85 -28.20
CA ALA A 14 -19.15 11.95 -27.65
C ALA A 14 -19.52 10.51 -27.97
N GLY A 15 -18.66 9.82 -28.66
CA GLY A 15 -18.79 8.39 -28.90
C GLY A 15 -17.95 7.96 -30.11
N SER A 16 -16.66 7.77 -29.95
CA SER A 16 -15.86 7.14 -31.01
C SER A 16 -15.34 5.78 -30.56
N VAL A 17 -16.00 4.75 -31.11
CA VAL A 17 -15.42 3.41 -31.26
C VAL A 17 -14.13 3.56 -32.06
N PRO A 18 -13.01 2.88 -31.72
CA PRO A 18 -11.79 2.98 -32.49
C PRO A 18 -12.01 2.43 -33.91
N ALA A 19 -11.78 3.29 -34.90
CA ALA A 19 -11.82 2.92 -36.31
C ALA A 19 -10.70 1.94 -36.63
N PRO A 20 -10.89 1.02 -37.62
CA PRO A 20 -9.88 0.05 -38.03
C PRO A 20 -8.60 0.74 -38.53
N ALA A 21 -7.48 0.07 -38.36
CA ALA A 21 -6.14 0.58 -38.68
C ALA A 21 -6.08 1.07 -40.14
N GLY A 22 -5.86 2.35 -40.32
CA GLY A 22 -5.51 2.95 -41.61
C GLY A 22 -4.06 2.65 -42.02
N PRO A 23 -3.62 3.00 -43.22
CA PRO A 23 -2.34 2.59 -43.77
C PRO A 23 -1.15 3.01 -42.87
N ALA A 24 -0.14 2.11 -42.82
CA ALA A 24 1.06 2.27 -42.05
C ALA A 24 1.74 3.63 -42.35
N GLY A 25 1.85 4.50 -41.32
CA GLY A 25 2.67 5.72 -41.43
C GLY A 25 2.14 6.99 -40.75
N ALA A 26 0.85 7.09 -40.42
CA ALA A 26 0.34 8.32 -39.80
C ALA A 26 0.46 8.28 -38.25
N VAL A 27 1.35 9.05 -37.69
CA VAL A 27 1.42 9.30 -36.24
C VAL A 27 0.17 10.07 -35.82
N ARG A 28 -0.68 9.45 -35.01
CA ARG A 28 -1.85 10.12 -34.39
C ARG A 28 -1.51 10.61 -33.00
N LEU A 29 -1.64 11.91 -32.78
CA LEU A 29 -1.56 12.49 -31.43
C LEU A 29 -2.79 12.06 -30.62
N ARG A 30 -2.57 11.76 -29.33
CA ARG A 30 -3.62 11.44 -28.37
C ARG A 30 -3.69 12.53 -27.30
N SER A 31 -4.84 12.69 -26.67
CA SER A 31 -4.93 13.52 -25.48
C SER A 31 -3.92 13.06 -24.42
N ARG A 32 -3.19 13.97 -23.84
CA ARG A 32 -2.23 13.69 -22.75
C ARG A 32 -2.91 13.27 -21.46
N LEU A 33 -4.16 13.72 -21.24
CA LEU A 33 -4.93 13.49 -20.03
C LEU A 33 -6.25 12.81 -20.40
N ASP A 34 -6.56 11.73 -19.72
CA ASP A 34 -7.89 11.14 -19.71
C ASP A 34 -8.71 11.84 -18.61
N ARG A 35 -9.51 12.85 -19.02
CA ARG A 35 -10.32 13.65 -18.09
C ARG A 35 -11.52 12.89 -17.52
N GLU A 36 -11.98 11.85 -18.20
CA GLU A 36 -13.11 11.03 -17.77
C GLU A 36 -12.72 10.02 -16.69
N LEU A 37 -11.46 9.64 -16.65
CA LEU A 37 -10.98 8.59 -15.76
C LEU A 37 -11.24 8.86 -14.26
N PRO A 38 -10.97 10.05 -13.70
CA PRO A 38 -11.33 10.36 -12.31
C PRO A 38 -12.84 10.26 -12.06
N HIS A 39 -13.67 10.68 -12.99
CA HIS A 39 -15.14 10.61 -12.89
C HIS A 39 -15.64 9.15 -12.90
N ARG A 40 -15.02 8.28 -13.71
CA ARG A 40 -15.33 6.85 -13.73
C ARG A 40 -15.01 6.18 -12.39
N PHE A 41 -13.87 6.49 -11.78
CA PHE A 41 -13.52 6.02 -10.43
C PHE A 41 -14.44 6.60 -9.36
N ALA A 42 -14.75 7.90 -9.42
CA ALA A 42 -15.69 8.54 -8.49
C ALA A 42 -17.09 7.90 -8.56
N ARG A 43 -17.58 7.58 -9.77
CA ARG A 43 -18.85 6.85 -9.95
C ARG A 43 -18.77 5.46 -9.30
N SER A 44 -17.71 4.72 -9.49
CA SER A 44 -17.51 3.42 -8.86
C SER A 44 -17.46 3.53 -7.32
N ALA A 45 -16.78 4.55 -6.77
CA ALA A 45 -16.75 4.82 -5.34
C ALA A 45 -18.12 5.23 -4.76
N ALA A 46 -18.97 5.87 -5.57
CA ALA A 46 -20.35 6.21 -5.19
C ALA A 46 -21.35 5.06 -5.35
N THR A 47 -20.93 3.89 -5.82
CA THR A 47 -21.77 2.72 -6.07
C THR A 47 -21.45 1.64 -5.02
N PRO A 48 -22.21 1.57 -3.89
CA PRO A 48 -21.90 0.66 -2.78
C PRO A 48 -22.41 -0.78 -3.00
N GLU A 49 -23.13 -1.04 -4.08
CA GLU A 49 -23.68 -2.36 -4.42
C GLU A 49 -23.39 -2.73 -5.87
N SER A 50 -23.32 -4.03 -6.16
CA SER A 50 -23.12 -4.58 -7.49
C SER A 50 -24.01 -5.77 -7.76
N SER A 51 -24.42 -5.96 -9.03
CA SER A 51 -25.15 -7.14 -9.48
C SER A 51 -24.26 -8.40 -9.52
N HIS A 52 -22.93 -8.23 -9.53
CA HIS A 52 -21.99 -9.36 -9.55
C HIS A 52 -21.83 -10.06 -8.20
N LEU A 53 -21.86 -9.28 -7.11
CA LEU A 53 -21.85 -9.76 -5.74
C LEU A 53 -22.33 -8.64 -4.84
N ARG A 54 -23.32 -8.90 -3.96
CA ARG A 54 -23.78 -7.92 -2.98
C ARG A 54 -22.75 -7.76 -1.86
N THR A 55 -22.64 -6.59 -1.29
CA THR A 55 -21.68 -6.29 -0.23
C THR A 55 -21.88 -7.19 1.01
N GLU A 56 -23.12 -7.53 1.34
CA GLU A 56 -23.43 -8.44 2.45
C GLU A 56 -23.00 -9.89 2.18
N ASP A 57 -22.94 -10.33 0.91
CA ASP A 57 -22.57 -11.69 0.52
C ASP A 57 -21.05 -11.92 0.47
N VAL A 58 -20.25 -10.85 0.55
CA VAL A 58 -18.77 -10.94 0.51
C VAL A 58 -18.24 -11.81 1.65
N ALA A 59 -18.79 -11.70 2.86
CA ALA A 59 -18.36 -12.52 3.99
C ALA A 59 -18.60 -14.01 3.72
N GLY A 60 -19.78 -14.37 3.19
CA GLY A 60 -20.11 -15.75 2.81
C GLY A 60 -19.18 -16.29 1.73
N TRP A 61 -18.83 -15.47 0.71
CA TRP A 61 -17.83 -15.86 -0.29
C TRP A 61 -16.45 -16.11 0.33
N LEU A 62 -15.98 -15.26 1.24
CA LEU A 62 -14.70 -15.47 1.93
C LEU A 62 -14.73 -16.73 2.79
N ASP A 63 -15.85 -17.02 3.48
CA ASP A 63 -16.00 -18.23 4.29
C ASP A 63 -16.00 -19.50 3.42
N GLU A 64 -16.66 -19.47 2.26
CA GLU A 64 -16.60 -20.55 1.26
C GLU A 64 -15.16 -20.80 0.80
N ARG A 65 -14.42 -19.72 0.47
CA ARG A 65 -13.01 -19.85 0.05
C ARG A 65 -12.11 -20.37 1.18
N ARG A 66 -12.37 -19.96 2.42
CA ARG A 66 -11.64 -20.46 3.60
C ARG A 66 -11.90 -21.96 3.82
N ALA A 67 -13.13 -22.41 3.62
CA ALA A 67 -13.49 -23.81 3.74
C ALA A 67 -12.93 -24.69 2.60
N THR A 68 -12.84 -24.12 1.38
CA THR A 68 -12.33 -24.83 0.19
C THR A 68 -10.81 -25.01 0.24
N HIS A 69 -10.09 -24.04 0.79
CA HIS A 69 -8.63 -24.02 0.78
C HIS A 69 -8.07 -24.31 2.16
N ARG A 70 -7.42 -25.48 2.31
CA ARG A 70 -6.68 -25.77 3.53
C ARG A 70 -5.43 -24.86 3.57
N PHE A 71 -5.30 -24.08 4.65
CA PHE A 71 -4.14 -23.25 4.90
C PHE A 71 -3.79 -23.28 6.39
N GLN A 72 -2.55 -23.64 6.70
CA GLN A 72 -2.06 -23.75 8.06
C GLN A 72 -0.68 -23.10 8.17
N VAL A 73 -0.46 -22.38 9.24
CA VAL A 73 0.81 -21.70 9.54
C VAL A 73 1.21 -22.04 10.97
N ASP A 74 2.38 -22.65 11.11
CA ASP A 74 2.93 -23.04 12.41
C ASP A 74 4.29 -22.38 12.62
N ARG A 75 4.55 -21.84 13.82
CA ARG A 75 5.89 -21.38 14.20
C ARG A 75 6.79 -22.59 14.46
N ILE A 76 7.95 -22.58 13.82
CA ILE A 76 8.95 -23.63 13.90
C ILE A 76 10.28 -23.09 14.42
N PRO A 77 11.18 -23.93 14.97
CA PRO A 77 12.58 -23.56 15.18
C PRO A 77 13.29 -23.26 13.87
N PHE A 78 14.31 -22.39 13.91
CA PHE A 78 15.11 -22.09 12.72
C PHE A 78 15.78 -23.32 12.10
N ALA A 79 16.10 -24.34 12.91
CA ALA A 79 16.67 -25.59 12.44
C ALA A 79 15.74 -26.41 11.53
N GLU A 80 14.42 -26.16 11.58
CA GLU A 80 13.41 -26.81 10.75
C GLU A 80 13.10 -26.05 9.44
N LEU A 81 13.78 -24.94 9.18
CA LEU A 81 13.65 -24.20 7.93
C LEU A 81 14.20 -25.03 6.76
N ASP A 82 13.32 -25.43 5.82
CA ASP A 82 13.75 -26.08 4.58
C ASP A 82 14.15 -25.05 3.51
N GLY A 83 15.34 -25.22 2.99
CA GLY A 83 15.92 -24.37 1.96
C GLY A 83 16.47 -23.04 2.46
N TRP A 84 16.32 -22.70 3.72
CA TRP A 84 16.89 -21.51 4.36
C TRP A 84 18.00 -21.94 5.34
N SER A 85 19.04 -21.13 5.42
CA SER A 85 20.14 -21.34 6.35
C SER A 85 20.81 -20.03 6.75
N PHE A 86 21.42 -20.03 7.92
CA PHE A 86 22.31 -18.96 8.33
C PHE A 86 23.68 -19.15 7.67
N GLN A 87 24.18 -18.10 7.02
CA GLN A 87 25.53 -18.08 6.47
C GLN A 87 26.57 -18.12 7.61
N GLN A 88 27.61 -18.93 7.44
CA GLN A 88 28.58 -19.16 8.51
C GLN A 88 29.39 -17.92 8.88
N ASP A 89 29.72 -17.07 7.91
CA ASP A 89 30.54 -15.88 8.05
C ASP A 89 29.75 -14.65 8.49
N THR A 90 28.57 -14.45 7.95
CA THR A 90 27.74 -13.24 8.16
C THR A 90 26.56 -13.47 9.12
N GLY A 91 26.16 -14.73 9.34
CA GLY A 91 24.92 -15.04 10.01
C GLY A 91 23.66 -14.60 9.25
N ASN A 92 23.79 -14.08 8.02
CA ASN A 92 22.61 -13.69 7.23
C ASN A 92 21.74 -14.91 6.95
N LEU A 93 20.42 -14.75 7.10
CA LEU A 93 19.48 -15.82 6.80
C LEU A 93 19.12 -15.75 5.31
N VAL A 94 19.50 -16.79 4.58
CA VAL A 94 19.42 -16.84 3.11
C VAL A 94 18.75 -18.11 2.63
N HIS A 95 18.08 -18.04 1.48
CA HIS A 95 17.53 -19.22 0.83
C HIS A 95 18.57 -19.81 -0.15
N ARG A 96 18.70 -21.16 -0.17
CA ARG A 96 19.68 -21.89 -1.02
C ARG A 96 19.63 -21.56 -2.50
N SER A 97 18.46 -21.12 -3.02
CA SER A 97 18.33 -20.75 -4.44
C SER A 97 18.90 -19.37 -4.77
N GLY A 98 19.20 -18.53 -3.78
CA GLY A 98 19.62 -17.13 -3.98
C GLY A 98 18.56 -16.23 -4.65
N ARG A 99 17.31 -16.69 -4.80
CA ARG A 99 16.26 -15.99 -5.57
C ARG A 99 15.19 -15.33 -4.73
N PHE A 100 15.14 -15.61 -3.44
CA PHE A 100 14.20 -15.00 -2.51
C PHE A 100 14.86 -13.81 -1.79
N PHE A 101 14.17 -13.30 -0.78
CA PHE A 101 14.73 -12.29 0.09
C PHE A 101 15.79 -12.89 1.03
N THR A 102 16.55 -12.01 1.67
CA THR A 102 17.46 -12.35 2.77
C THR A 102 17.08 -11.56 4.02
N VAL A 103 17.45 -12.05 5.20
CA VAL A 103 17.47 -11.27 6.43
C VAL A 103 18.91 -10.95 6.75
N GLU A 104 19.24 -9.68 6.78
CA GLU A 104 20.59 -9.16 7.02
C GLU A 104 20.54 -8.18 8.21
N GLY A 105 21.68 -7.70 8.67
CA GLY A 105 21.75 -6.62 9.63
C GLY A 105 21.74 -5.26 8.94
N LEU A 106 21.23 -4.24 9.63
CA LEU A 106 21.25 -2.85 9.22
C LEU A 106 21.85 -1.99 10.34
N ARG A 107 22.83 -1.16 10.00
CA ARG A 107 23.32 -0.06 10.81
C ARG A 107 22.77 1.25 10.28
N VAL A 108 22.20 2.06 11.15
CA VAL A 108 21.62 3.36 10.78
C VAL A 108 22.22 4.46 11.64
N ALA A 109 22.63 5.55 10.98
CA ALA A 109 22.94 6.82 11.62
C ALA A 109 22.10 7.91 10.95
N THR A 110 21.51 8.82 11.74
CA THR A 110 20.60 9.84 11.20
C THR A 110 20.59 11.11 12.04
N THR A 111 20.28 12.21 11.39
CA THR A 111 19.98 13.50 12.05
C THR A 111 18.51 13.63 12.45
N SER A 112 17.65 12.67 12.16
CA SER A 112 16.20 12.69 12.38
C SER A 112 15.75 11.78 13.53
N GLY A 113 14.68 12.17 14.21
CA GLY A 113 14.02 11.38 15.26
C GLY A 113 14.75 11.33 16.61
N PRO A 114 14.24 10.56 17.58
CA PRO A 114 14.78 10.49 18.95
C PRO A 114 16.08 9.66 19.03
N TYR A 115 16.30 8.76 18.11
CA TYR A 115 17.48 7.90 18.07
C TYR A 115 18.42 8.35 16.95
N ARG A 116 19.67 8.68 17.30
CA ARG A 116 20.69 9.11 16.33
C ARG A 116 21.40 7.95 15.65
N GLN A 117 21.39 6.79 16.30
CA GLN A 117 21.97 5.56 15.79
C GLN A 117 21.24 4.36 16.34
N TRP A 118 21.01 3.35 15.49
CA TRP A 118 20.48 2.05 15.91
C TRP A 118 20.91 0.95 14.96
N HIS A 119 20.68 -0.29 15.40
CA HIS A 119 20.94 -1.49 14.60
C HIS A 119 19.74 -2.39 14.65
N GLN A 120 19.44 -3.09 13.55
CA GLN A 120 18.31 -3.99 13.48
C GLN A 120 18.46 -5.05 12.40
N PRO A 121 17.79 -6.20 12.47
CA PRO A 121 17.52 -7.03 11.30
C PRO A 121 16.70 -6.27 10.27
N ILE A 122 16.94 -6.57 8.98
CA ILE A 122 16.24 -5.96 7.85
C ILE A 122 16.01 -7.00 6.74
N ILE A 123 14.87 -6.93 6.07
CA ILE A 123 14.60 -7.73 4.89
C ILE A 123 15.20 -7.05 3.66
N LYS A 124 16.07 -7.78 2.94
CA LYS A 124 16.59 -7.34 1.65
C LYS A 124 15.96 -8.17 0.55
N GLN A 125 15.12 -7.54 -0.25
CA GLN A 125 14.43 -8.15 -1.39
C GLN A 125 14.49 -7.20 -2.60
N PRO A 126 15.53 -7.30 -3.44
CA PRO A 126 15.75 -6.36 -4.53
C PRO A 126 14.79 -6.53 -5.71
N GLU A 127 14.07 -7.65 -5.81
CA GLU A 127 13.12 -7.89 -6.89
C GLU A 127 11.96 -6.89 -6.86
N VAL A 128 11.64 -6.30 -8.00
CA VAL A 128 10.44 -5.49 -8.20
C VAL A 128 9.31 -6.40 -8.66
N GLY A 129 8.28 -6.55 -7.82
CA GLY A 129 7.07 -7.29 -8.12
C GLY A 129 6.01 -6.43 -8.82
N ILE A 130 4.94 -7.08 -9.25
CA ILE A 130 3.72 -6.44 -9.75
C ILE A 130 2.61 -6.67 -8.74
N LEU A 131 2.05 -5.57 -8.24
CA LEU A 131 0.80 -5.52 -7.50
C LEU A 131 -0.21 -4.87 -8.42
N GLY A 132 -1.20 -5.64 -8.87
CA GLY A 132 -2.04 -5.20 -9.99
C GLY A 132 -3.53 -5.45 -9.77
N ILE A 133 -4.36 -4.46 -10.13
CA ILE A 133 -5.81 -4.60 -10.16
C ILE A 133 -6.29 -4.48 -11.60
N VAL A 134 -6.97 -5.52 -12.10
CA VAL A 134 -7.71 -5.47 -13.34
C VAL A 134 -9.05 -4.80 -13.09
N VAL A 135 -9.40 -3.83 -13.93
CA VAL A 135 -10.71 -3.17 -13.90
C VAL A 135 -11.47 -3.39 -15.21
N LYS A 136 -12.78 -3.42 -15.13
CA LYS A 136 -13.68 -3.48 -16.30
C LYS A 136 -14.95 -2.72 -15.99
N GLU A 137 -15.53 -2.08 -16.99
CA GLU A 137 -16.80 -1.38 -16.87
C GLU A 137 -17.96 -2.32 -17.15
N PHE A 138 -18.93 -2.37 -16.25
CA PHE A 138 -20.21 -3.05 -16.41
C PHE A 138 -21.32 -2.02 -16.11
N ASP A 139 -22.28 -1.92 -17.01
CA ASP A 139 -23.41 -1.00 -16.92
C ASP A 139 -23.01 0.45 -16.57
N GLY A 140 -21.90 0.92 -17.15
CA GLY A 140 -21.36 2.27 -16.94
C GLY A 140 -20.62 2.48 -15.61
N VAL A 141 -20.37 1.42 -14.84
CA VAL A 141 -19.64 1.47 -13.54
C VAL A 141 -18.38 0.62 -13.62
N LEU A 142 -17.23 1.21 -13.24
CA LEU A 142 -15.97 0.46 -13.11
C LEU A 142 -16.06 -0.54 -11.96
N HIS A 143 -15.70 -1.79 -12.22
CA HIS A 143 -15.51 -2.83 -11.23
C HIS A 143 -14.05 -3.28 -11.21
N LEU A 144 -13.60 -3.67 -10.05
CA LEU A 144 -12.27 -4.15 -9.75
C LEU A 144 -12.32 -5.66 -9.57
N LEU A 145 -11.45 -6.40 -10.23
CA LEU A 145 -11.31 -7.84 -10.06
C LEU A 145 -10.45 -8.12 -8.84
N MET A 146 -11.06 -8.49 -7.74
CA MET A 146 -10.39 -8.72 -6.46
C MET A 146 -10.29 -10.21 -6.16
N GLN A 147 -9.20 -10.63 -5.51
CA GLN A 147 -8.89 -12.02 -5.19
C GLN A 147 -9.08 -12.31 -3.70
N ALA A 148 -9.74 -13.42 -3.35
CA ALA A 148 -9.66 -14.01 -2.03
C ALA A 148 -8.34 -14.78 -1.90
N LYS A 149 -7.39 -14.29 -1.10
CA LYS A 149 -6.03 -14.82 -1.02
C LYS A 149 -5.59 -15.04 0.41
N MET A 150 -5.00 -16.21 0.65
CA MET A 150 -4.39 -16.53 1.93
C MET A 150 -2.92 -16.14 1.94
N GLU A 151 -2.47 -15.53 3.04
CA GLU A 151 -1.07 -15.20 3.28
C GLU A 151 -0.67 -15.59 4.71
N PRO A 152 0.56 -16.11 4.90
CA PRO A 152 0.94 -16.74 6.16
C PRO A 152 1.02 -15.79 7.35
N GLY A 153 1.23 -14.51 7.10
CA GLY A 153 1.37 -13.49 8.14
C GLY A 153 0.08 -12.75 8.48
N ASN A 154 -0.98 -12.88 7.67
CA ASN A 154 -2.25 -12.23 7.98
C ASN A 154 -2.89 -12.84 9.23
N PRO A 155 -3.41 -12.04 10.19
CA PRO A 155 -3.99 -12.55 11.44
C PRO A 155 -5.15 -13.51 11.21
N ASN A 156 -5.96 -13.27 10.18
CA ASN A 156 -7.11 -14.09 9.78
C ASN A 156 -6.82 -14.96 8.55
N LEU A 157 -5.57 -15.04 8.10
CA LEU A 157 -5.03 -15.74 6.93
C LEU A 157 -5.61 -15.25 5.60
N LEU A 158 -6.94 -15.30 5.42
CA LEU A 158 -7.64 -14.97 4.18
C LEU A 158 -8.10 -13.52 4.16
N GLN A 159 -7.64 -12.77 3.14
CA GLN A 159 -8.06 -11.39 2.90
C GLN A 159 -8.31 -11.17 1.40
N ILE A 160 -9.01 -10.09 1.07
CA ILE A 160 -9.18 -9.64 -0.31
C ILE A 160 -7.92 -8.91 -0.75
N SER A 161 -7.31 -9.41 -1.80
CA SER A 161 -6.06 -8.93 -2.39
C SER A 161 -6.28 -8.32 -3.77
N PRO A 162 -5.29 -7.62 -4.36
CA PRO A 162 -5.36 -7.21 -5.76
C PRO A 162 -5.47 -8.45 -6.68
N THR A 163 -5.83 -8.26 -7.93
CA THR A 163 -5.94 -9.33 -8.92
C THR A 163 -4.64 -10.12 -9.04
N VAL A 164 -3.51 -9.43 -9.00
CA VAL A 164 -2.16 -10.00 -9.12
C VAL A 164 -1.24 -9.47 -8.04
N GLN A 165 -0.58 -10.41 -7.35
CA GLN A 165 0.61 -10.18 -6.53
C GLN A 165 1.68 -11.14 -7.04
N ALA A 166 2.61 -10.66 -7.86
CA ALA A 166 3.62 -11.49 -8.51
C ALA A 166 5.01 -10.90 -8.33
N THR A 167 5.93 -11.66 -7.77
CA THR A 167 7.36 -11.33 -7.78
C THR A 167 7.94 -11.61 -9.16
N ARG A 168 9.12 -11.06 -9.46
CA ARG A 168 9.79 -11.29 -10.75
C ARG A 168 10.05 -12.77 -11.01
N SER A 169 10.41 -13.52 -9.98
CA SER A 169 10.62 -14.96 -10.05
C SER A 169 9.35 -15.72 -10.51
N ASN A 170 8.16 -15.24 -10.15
CA ASN A 170 6.90 -15.85 -10.55
C ASN A 170 6.60 -15.63 -12.04
N TYR A 171 6.76 -14.39 -12.54
CA TYR A 171 6.42 -14.12 -13.94
C TYR A 171 7.54 -14.45 -14.96
N THR A 172 8.78 -14.68 -14.50
CA THR A 172 9.86 -15.21 -15.34
C THR A 172 9.88 -16.74 -15.38
N LYS A 173 8.88 -17.43 -14.78
CA LYS A 173 8.76 -18.89 -14.70
C LYS A 173 10.02 -19.57 -14.11
N ALA A 174 10.67 -18.89 -13.17
CA ALA A 174 11.87 -19.38 -12.51
C ALA A 174 11.59 -20.61 -11.61
N HIS A 175 10.31 -20.87 -11.33
CA HIS A 175 9.81 -22.04 -10.63
C HIS A 175 8.90 -22.86 -11.56
N ARG A 176 8.87 -24.18 -11.37
CA ARG A 176 7.95 -25.09 -12.09
C ARG A 176 6.51 -25.00 -11.55
N GLY A 177 6.13 -23.91 -10.91
CA GLY A 177 4.81 -23.67 -10.36
C GLY A 177 3.76 -23.31 -11.43
N ALA A 178 2.48 -23.28 -11.03
CA ALA A 178 1.39 -22.84 -11.90
C ALA A 178 1.54 -21.37 -12.29
N ASP A 179 1.01 -20.99 -13.45
CA ASP A 179 1.02 -19.61 -13.92
C ASP A 179 0.20 -18.72 -12.99
N VAL A 180 0.69 -17.50 -12.69
CA VAL A 180 -0.07 -16.52 -11.95
C VAL A 180 -1.25 -16.06 -12.82
N ARG A 181 -2.47 -16.26 -12.32
CA ARG A 181 -3.70 -15.91 -13.05
C ARG A 181 -3.74 -14.42 -13.35
N TYR A 182 -4.25 -14.06 -14.51
CA TYR A 182 -4.44 -12.69 -15.00
C TYR A 182 -3.16 -11.83 -15.11
N LEU A 183 -1.98 -12.42 -14.92
CA LEU A 183 -0.70 -11.69 -15.05
C LEU A 183 -0.50 -11.11 -16.45
N ASP A 184 -1.00 -11.77 -17.45
CA ASP A 184 -0.96 -11.38 -18.86
C ASP A 184 -1.65 -10.03 -19.14
N TYR A 185 -2.67 -9.63 -18.38
CA TYR A 185 -3.26 -8.29 -18.47
C TYR A 185 -2.27 -7.17 -18.14
N PHE A 186 -1.24 -7.44 -17.34
CA PHE A 186 -0.22 -6.48 -16.93
C PHE A 186 1.05 -6.52 -17.77
N THR A 187 1.28 -7.60 -18.48
CA THR A 187 2.50 -7.83 -19.28
C THR A 187 2.26 -7.74 -20.78
N ASP A 188 1.04 -8.00 -21.25
CA ASP A 188 0.64 -7.92 -22.66
C ASP A 188 -0.33 -6.75 -22.89
N ARG A 189 0.14 -5.72 -23.60
CA ARG A 189 -0.63 -4.50 -23.91
C ARG A 189 -1.82 -4.74 -24.85
N SER A 190 -1.89 -5.89 -25.51
CA SER A 190 -3.06 -6.24 -26.32
C SER A 190 -4.25 -6.66 -25.47
N ARG A 191 -4.04 -7.07 -24.22
CA ARG A 191 -5.07 -7.53 -23.29
C ARG A 191 -5.57 -6.46 -22.33
N GLY A 192 -4.76 -5.42 -22.07
CA GLY A 192 -5.09 -4.41 -21.10
C GLY A 192 -4.61 -3.02 -21.43
N ARG A 193 -5.44 -2.01 -21.14
CA ARG A 193 -5.09 -0.59 -21.17
C ARG A 193 -4.58 -0.17 -19.79
N VAL A 194 -3.32 0.23 -19.70
CA VAL A 194 -2.74 0.72 -18.46
C VAL A 194 -3.38 2.06 -18.08
N LEU A 195 -3.98 2.13 -16.90
CA LEU A 195 -4.55 3.35 -16.31
C LEU A 195 -3.58 3.98 -15.30
N THR A 196 -2.89 3.16 -14.53
CA THR A 196 -1.86 3.58 -13.57
C THR A 196 -0.73 2.56 -13.56
N ASP A 197 0.51 3.03 -13.49
CA ASP A 197 1.71 2.21 -13.37
C ASP A 197 2.82 3.03 -12.72
N VAL A 198 3.13 2.72 -11.45
CA VAL A 198 4.08 3.50 -10.65
C VAL A 198 4.83 2.61 -9.67
N LEU A 199 6.12 2.89 -9.45
CA LEU A 199 6.91 2.26 -8.40
C LEU A 199 6.58 2.89 -7.05
N GLN A 200 6.19 2.05 -6.09
CA GLN A 200 5.94 2.48 -4.72
C GLN A 200 6.83 1.69 -3.75
N SER A 201 7.30 2.39 -2.72
CA SER A 201 8.11 1.80 -1.65
C SER A 201 7.31 0.79 -0.81
N GLU A 202 8.00 -0.16 -0.23
CA GLU A 202 7.49 -0.97 0.87
C GLU A 202 7.83 -0.32 2.23
N HIS A 203 7.50 -1.00 3.34
CA HIS A 203 7.78 -0.53 4.70
C HIS A 203 9.27 -0.26 4.90
N GLY A 204 9.69 1.00 4.92
CA GLY A 204 11.10 1.38 5.06
C GLY A 204 11.69 1.03 6.42
N ALA A 205 10.86 0.74 7.43
CA ALA A 205 11.32 0.25 8.73
C ALA A 205 11.75 -1.23 8.69
N TRP A 206 11.27 -2.03 7.73
CA TRP A 206 11.50 -3.48 7.68
C TRP A 206 12.09 -3.99 6.37
N PHE A 207 11.99 -3.22 5.28
CA PHE A 207 12.60 -3.54 3.99
C PHE A 207 13.72 -2.56 3.64
N TYR A 208 14.82 -3.11 3.13
CA TYR A 208 15.91 -2.31 2.60
C TYR A 208 15.69 -1.98 1.13
N ARG A 209 15.33 -0.73 0.84
CA ARG A 209 15.16 -0.16 -0.52
C ARG A 209 14.24 -0.97 -1.44
N LYS A 210 13.21 -1.58 -0.88
CA LYS A 210 12.23 -2.38 -1.61
C LYS A 210 11.17 -1.50 -2.26
N SER A 211 10.82 -1.83 -3.50
CA SER A 211 9.69 -1.22 -4.23
C SER A 211 8.95 -2.28 -5.03
N ASN A 212 7.66 -2.05 -5.26
CA ASN A 212 6.82 -2.83 -6.17
C ASN A 212 6.14 -1.92 -7.19
N ARG A 213 5.83 -2.44 -8.40
CA ARG A 213 4.96 -1.76 -9.36
C ARG A 213 3.52 -1.89 -8.88
N ASN A 214 2.88 -0.75 -8.70
CA ASN A 214 1.45 -0.67 -8.43
C ASN A 214 0.75 -0.32 -9.75
N MET A 215 -0.11 -1.22 -10.22
CA MET A 215 -0.71 -1.09 -11.55
C MET A 215 -2.24 -1.23 -11.48
N ILE A 216 -2.93 -0.36 -12.22
CA ILE A 216 -4.36 -0.53 -12.52
C ILE A 216 -4.48 -0.64 -14.04
N VAL A 217 -5.10 -1.72 -14.50
CA VAL A 217 -5.21 -2.03 -15.93
C VAL A 217 -6.66 -2.32 -16.27
N GLU A 218 -7.21 -1.61 -17.26
CA GLU A 218 -8.54 -1.88 -17.79
C GLU A 218 -8.47 -3.00 -18.83
N ALA A 219 -9.22 -4.06 -18.58
CA ALA A 219 -9.26 -5.21 -19.45
C ALA A 219 -9.88 -4.87 -20.82
N LEU A 220 -9.25 -5.35 -21.90
CA LEU A 220 -9.78 -5.31 -23.24
C LEU A 220 -10.44 -6.67 -23.55
N GLY A 221 -11.73 -6.67 -23.85
CA GLY A 221 -12.51 -7.89 -24.10
C GLY A 221 -12.99 -8.61 -22.84
N GLU A 222 -13.33 -9.88 -23.01
CA GLU A 222 -13.87 -10.69 -21.91
C GLU A 222 -12.77 -11.16 -20.94
N VAL A 223 -13.14 -11.22 -19.65
CA VAL A 223 -12.28 -11.69 -18.57
C VAL A 223 -12.92 -12.93 -17.97
N PRO A 224 -12.35 -14.12 -18.17
CA PRO A 224 -12.84 -15.35 -17.54
C PRO A 224 -12.79 -15.22 -16.03
N LEU A 225 -13.92 -15.44 -15.34
CA LEU A 225 -13.98 -15.33 -13.88
C LEU A 225 -13.64 -16.68 -13.24
N HIS A 226 -12.66 -16.65 -12.33
CA HIS A 226 -12.31 -17.79 -11.49
C HIS A 226 -12.99 -17.69 -10.12
N GLU A 227 -13.21 -18.83 -9.45
CA GLU A 227 -13.94 -18.90 -8.18
C GLU A 227 -13.31 -18.11 -7.02
N ASP A 228 -11.96 -17.93 -7.02
CA ASP A 228 -11.26 -17.10 -6.03
C ASP A 228 -11.32 -15.60 -6.33
N PHE A 229 -12.04 -15.18 -7.36
CA PHE A 229 -12.10 -13.78 -7.79
C PHE A 229 -13.54 -13.29 -7.87
N ARG A 230 -13.75 -12.02 -7.54
CA ARG A 230 -15.03 -11.33 -7.69
C ARG A 230 -14.84 -9.91 -8.21
N TRP A 231 -15.81 -9.48 -9.03
CA TRP A 231 -15.93 -8.10 -9.44
C TRP A 231 -16.60 -7.31 -8.32
N LEU A 232 -15.90 -6.29 -7.80
CA LEU A 232 -16.40 -5.38 -6.78
C LEU A 232 -16.31 -3.94 -7.30
N THR A 233 -17.28 -3.10 -6.93
CA THR A 233 -17.15 -1.66 -7.14
C THR A 233 -16.14 -1.08 -6.14
N LEU A 234 -15.63 0.12 -6.43
CA LEU A 234 -14.76 0.81 -5.47
C LEU A 234 -15.53 1.20 -4.19
N GLY A 235 -16.85 1.47 -4.30
CA GLY A 235 -17.72 1.73 -3.15
C GLY A 235 -17.89 0.51 -2.24
N GLN A 236 -18.04 -0.70 -2.81
CA GLN A 236 -18.04 -1.95 -2.03
C GLN A 236 -16.72 -2.15 -1.29
N VAL A 237 -15.59 -1.90 -1.97
CA VAL A 237 -14.26 -1.96 -1.33
C VAL A 237 -14.16 -0.93 -0.20
N GLY A 238 -14.74 0.26 -0.37
CA GLY A 238 -14.83 1.28 0.69
C GLY A 238 -15.57 0.80 1.93
N GLU A 239 -16.73 0.13 1.76
CA GLU A 239 -17.45 -0.47 2.89
C GLU A 239 -16.67 -1.60 3.57
N LEU A 240 -15.91 -2.38 2.80
CA LEU A 240 -15.06 -3.44 3.34
C LEU A 240 -13.81 -2.90 4.07
N LEU A 241 -13.28 -1.75 3.68
CA LEU A 241 -12.18 -1.07 4.38
C LEU A 241 -12.57 -0.54 5.76
N ARG A 242 -13.87 -0.43 6.08
CA ARG A 242 -14.37 -0.12 7.44
C ARG A 242 -14.35 -1.32 8.39
N ARG A 243 -14.05 -2.50 7.88
CA ARG A 243 -13.98 -3.75 8.65
C ARG A 243 -12.52 -4.16 8.84
N ASP A 244 -12.22 -4.68 10.02
CA ASP A 244 -10.87 -5.09 10.38
C ASP A 244 -10.38 -6.24 9.51
N ASN A 245 -9.17 -6.10 8.97
CA ASN A 245 -8.43 -7.15 8.27
C ASN A 245 -9.17 -7.82 7.09
N VAL A 246 -10.01 -7.08 6.34
CA VAL A 246 -10.73 -7.62 5.17
C VAL A 246 -9.96 -7.39 3.88
N ILE A 247 -9.42 -6.20 3.67
CA ILE A 247 -8.64 -5.82 2.47
C ILE A 247 -7.16 -5.83 2.83
N ASN A 248 -6.34 -6.63 2.12
CA ASN A 248 -4.92 -6.73 2.43
C ASN A 248 -4.12 -5.47 2.06
N MET A 249 -2.90 -5.36 2.56
CA MET A 249 -2.03 -4.19 2.36
C MET A 249 -1.73 -3.96 0.87
N ASP A 250 -1.47 -5.01 0.11
CA ASP A 250 -1.15 -4.91 -1.32
C ASP A 250 -2.32 -4.36 -2.15
N ALA A 251 -3.57 -4.70 -1.79
CA ALA A 251 -4.74 -4.08 -2.42
C ALA A 251 -4.84 -2.59 -2.08
N ARG A 252 -4.65 -2.23 -0.79
CA ARG A 252 -4.75 -0.84 -0.34
C ARG A 252 -3.72 0.05 -1.03
N THR A 253 -2.47 -0.41 -1.20
CA THR A 253 -1.44 0.39 -1.88
C THR A 253 -1.74 0.63 -3.36
N VAL A 254 -2.32 -0.36 -4.07
CA VAL A 254 -2.75 -0.18 -5.47
C VAL A 254 -3.97 0.74 -5.56
N LEU A 255 -4.97 0.56 -4.68
CA LEU A 255 -6.19 1.38 -4.64
C LEU A 255 -5.89 2.86 -4.39
N ALA A 256 -4.88 3.16 -3.58
CA ALA A 256 -4.42 4.53 -3.36
C ALA A 256 -3.95 5.23 -4.64
N CYS A 257 -3.46 4.46 -5.62
CA CYS A 257 -3.00 4.97 -6.92
C CYS A 257 -4.15 5.19 -7.92
N ALA A 258 -5.41 4.91 -7.53
CA ALA A 258 -6.56 5.19 -8.38
C ALA A 258 -6.71 6.71 -8.62
N PRO A 259 -7.07 7.13 -9.85
CA PRO A 259 -7.32 8.54 -10.13
C PRO A 259 -8.39 9.14 -9.22
N PHE A 260 -8.07 10.24 -8.59
CA PHE A 260 -8.94 10.97 -7.67
C PHE A 260 -9.33 12.33 -8.26
N SER A 261 -10.57 12.77 -8.05
CA SER A 261 -11.07 14.04 -8.55
C SER A 261 -10.85 15.15 -7.53
N ASP A 262 -10.33 16.28 -7.98
CA ASP A 262 -10.29 17.52 -7.21
C ASP A 262 -11.59 18.28 -7.47
N ALA A 263 -12.47 18.28 -6.49
CA ALA A 263 -13.75 18.98 -6.59
C ALA A 263 -13.61 20.49 -6.33
N GLU A 264 -12.57 20.93 -5.63
CA GLU A 264 -12.47 22.30 -5.11
C GLU A 264 -11.31 23.11 -5.71
N GLY A 265 -10.22 22.46 -6.13
CA GLY A 265 -9.07 23.11 -6.80
C GLY A 265 -8.31 24.11 -5.92
N VAL A 266 -8.53 24.08 -4.58
CA VAL A 266 -7.96 25.01 -3.61
C VAL A 266 -7.20 24.27 -2.53
N ALA A 267 -6.13 24.88 -2.01
CA ALA A 267 -5.31 24.32 -0.93
C ALA A 267 -4.63 25.47 -0.17
N LEU A 268 -4.24 25.21 1.09
CA LEU A 268 -3.46 26.16 1.91
C LEU A 268 -2.11 26.47 1.28
N HIS A 269 -1.49 25.49 0.64
CA HIS A 269 -0.22 25.60 -0.07
C HIS A 269 -0.39 25.16 -1.52
N SER A 270 0.20 25.90 -2.44
CA SER A 270 0.26 25.51 -3.85
C SER A 270 1.06 24.21 -4.04
N ASP A 271 0.85 23.52 -5.17
CA ASP A 271 1.64 22.33 -5.52
C ASP A 271 3.15 22.63 -5.57
N THR A 272 3.52 23.84 -6.00
CA THR A 272 4.93 24.28 -6.05
C THR A 272 5.50 24.45 -4.65
N GLU A 273 4.77 25.05 -3.71
CA GLU A 273 5.19 25.20 -2.32
C GLU A 273 5.32 23.85 -1.62
N LEU A 274 4.36 22.94 -1.84
CA LEU A 274 4.45 21.55 -1.34
C LEU A 274 5.72 20.86 -1.84
N LEU A 275 5.99 20.91 -3.14
CA LEU A 275 7.18 20.27 -3.72
C LEU A 275 8.48 20.92 -3.24
N SER A 276 8.51 22.25 -3.10
CA SER A 276 9.66 22.99 -2.59
C SER A 276 9.95 22.63 -1.12
N TRP A 277 8.91 22.59 -0.28
CA TRP A 277 9.02 22.15 1.10
C TRP A 277 9.54 20.71 1.19
N PHE A 278 8.94 19.78 0.44
CA PHE A 278 9.34 18.38 0.45
C PHE A 278 10.79 18.18 -0.04
N THR A 279 11.21 18.93 -1.05
CA THR A 279 12.60 18.94 -1.51
C THR A 279 13.55 19.42 -0.41
N SER A 280 13.15 20.46 0.33
CA SER A 280 13.92 20.99 1.46
C SER A 280 14.03 19.96 2.59
N GLU A 281 12.94 19.22 2.88
CA GLU A 281 12.98 18.14 3.87
C GLU A 281 13.93 17.02 3.44
N ARG A 282 13.90 16.60 2.19
CA ARG A 282 14.86 15.62 1.64
C ARG A 282 16.31 16.08 1.72
N ALA A 283 16.55 17.36 1.45
CA ALA A 283 17.90 17.94 1.49
C ALA A 283 18.43 18.16 2.92
N ARG A 284 17.53 18.25 3.92
CA ARG A 284 17.89 18.54 5.32
C ARG A 284 18.29 17.29 6.11
N HIS A 285 17.77 16.13 5.73
CA HIS A 285 17.95 14.91 6.49
C HIS A 285 19.08 14.05 5.94
N ASP A 286 20.12 13.85 6.76
CA ASP A 286 21.18 12.89 6.48
C ASP A 286 20.80 11.54 7.12
N VAL A 287 20.84 10.48 6.31
CA VAL A 287 20.67 9.09 6.75
C VAL A 287 21.73 8.22 6.11
N GLU A 288 22.55 7.65 6.95
CA GLU A 288 23.49 6.60 6.58
C GLU A 288 22.87 5.26 6.97
N ALA A 289 22.49 4.45 6.00
CA ALA A 289 21.94 3.11 6.19
C ALA A 289 22.83 2.10 5.46
N GLU A 290 23.52 1.28 6.23
CA GLU A 290 24.49 0.30 5.76
C GLU A 290 24.07 -1.11 6.15
N LEU A 291 24.10 -2.03 5.18
CA LEU A 291 23.94 -3.45 5.46
C LEU A 291 25.18 -3.99 6.15
N ILE A 292 24.98 -4.68 7.24
CA ILE A 292 26.04 -5.34 8.03
C ILE A 292 25.70 -6.83 8.20
N PRO A 293 26.65 -7.69 8.54
CA PRO A 293 26.38 -9.06 8.92
C PRO A 293 25.32 -9.15 10.02
N LEU A 294 24.33 -10.04 9.89
CA LEU A 294 23.26 -10.18 10.86
C LEU A 294 23.79 -10.59 12.25
N ASN A 295 24.87 -11.39 12.29
CA ASN A 295 25.53 -11.79 13.54
C ASN A 295 26.32 -10.65 14.22
N GLN A 296 26.44 -9.48 13.59
CA GLN A 296 27.08 -8.29 14.13
C GLN A 296 26.08 -7.22 14.56
N VAL A 297 24.78 -7.52 14.62
CA VAL A 297 23.74 -6.59 15.02
C VAL A 297 23.68 -6.51 16.56
N PRO A 298 24.13 -5.41 17.19
CA PRO A 298 24.11 -5.28 18.65
C PRO A 298 22.68 -5.15 19.17
N GLY A 299 22.45 -5.60 20.42
CA GLY A 299 21.15 -5.49 21.11
C GLY A 299 20.10 -6.48 20.62
N TRP A 300 20.48 -7.45 19.77
CA TRP A 300 19.60 -8.51 19.30
C TRP A 300 20.12 -9.90 19.73
N ARG A 301 19.26 -10.66 20.40
CA ARG A 301 19.58 -11.98 20.95
C ARG A 301 19.08 -13.09 20.01
N TRP A 302 19.95 -14.04 19.78
CA TRP A 302 19.68 -15.20 18.96
C TRP A 302 19.16 -16.35 19.83
N GLY A 303 17.95 -16.82 19.55
CA GLY A 303 17.35 -17.99 20.16
C GLY A 303 17.16 -19.11 19.13
N GLU A 304 16.68 -20.25 19.59
CA GLU A 304 16.34 -21.40 18.73
C GLU A 304 15.16 -21.08 17.79
N ARG A 305 14.21 -20.25 18.25
CA ARG A 305 12.92 -19.99 17.58
C ARG A 305 12.74 -18.55 17.13
N SER A 306 13.59 -17.64 17.57
CA SER A 306 13.49 -16.22 17.23
C SER A 306 14.83 -15.49 17.39
N ILE A 307 14.96 -14.36 16.68
CA ILE A 307 15.94 -13.32 16.95
C ILE A 307 15.17 -12.13 17.50
N ASP A 308 15.41 -11.75 18.75
CA ASP A 308 14.65 -10.75 19.48
C ASP A 308 15.51 -9.57 19.90
N HIS A 309 14.93 -8.37 19.94
CA HIS A 309 15.58 -7.24 20.60
C HIS A 309 15.71 -7.53 22.11
N GLU A 310 16.83 -7.18 22.70
CA GLU A 310 17.14 -7.51 24.12
C GLU A 310 16.14 -6.94 25.11
N ASP A 311 15.51 -5.80 24.79
CA ASP A 311 14.46 -5.18 25.61
C ASP A 311 13.07 -5.77 25.32
N GLY A 312 12.94 -6.77 24.43
CA GLY A 312 11.66 -7.35 24.04
C GLY A 312 10.76 -6.40 23.22
N ARG A 313 11.32 -5.35 22.61
CA ARG A 313 10.60 -4.33 21.84
C ARG A 313 10.71 -4.56 20.33
N TYR A 314 10.06 -3.69 19.59
CA TYR A 314 10.07 -3.56 18.13
C TYR A 314 9.48 -4.77 17.41
N PHE A 315 10.26 -5.80 17.15
CA PHE A 315 9.82 -7.01 16.45
C PHE A 315 10.76 -8.19 16.76
N SER A 316 10.33 -9.38 16.35
CA SER A 316 11.14 -10.60 16.32
C SER A 316 11.31 -11.07 14.89
N VAL A 317 12.45 -11.68 14.56
CA VAL A 317 12.58 -12.53 13.38
C VAL A 317 12.22 -13.95 13.80
N VAL A 318 11.26 -14.56 13.11
CA VAL A 318 10.74 -15.90 13.44
C VAL A 318 10.73 -16.78 12.20
N ALA A 319 10.59 -18.09 12.38
CA ALA A 319 10.43 -19.05 11.29
C ALA A 319 9.01 -19.64 11.32
N ALA A 320 8.43 -19.83 10.14
CA ALA A 320 7.12 -20.43 9.96
C ALA A 320 7.15 -21.54 8.92
N SER A 321 6.38 -22.60 9.19
CA SER A 321 6.00 -23.63 8.23
C SER A 321 4.60 -23.33 7.73
N VAL A 322 4.42 -23.37 6.42
CA VAL A 322 3.15 -23.08 5.75
C VAL A 322 2.70 -24.29 4.94
N GLN A 323 1.47 -24.72 5.13
CA GLN A 323 0.78 -25.70 4.30
C GLN A 323 -0.37 -25.02 3.58
N ALA A 324 -0.42 -25.09 2.25
CA ALA A 324 -1.40 -24.38 1.43
C ALA A 324 -1.96 -25.29 0.33
N GLY A 325 -3.27 -25.52 0.35
CA GLY A 325 -3.95 -26.31 -0.69
C GLY A 325 -4.25 -25.54 -1.98
N SER A 326 -4.11 -24.21 -1.97
CA SER A 326 -4.53 -23.32 -3.08
C SER A 326 -3.38 -22.57 -3.76
N ARG A 327 -2.14 -22.90 -3.44
CA ARG A 327 -0.94 -22.23 -3.98
C ARG A 327 -0.23 -23.08 -5.01
N GLU A 328 0.65 -22.46 -5.78
CA GLU A 328 1.54 -23.15 -6.75
C GLU A 328 2.46 -24.16 -6.07
N VAL A 329 2.69 -24.00 -4.74
CA VAL A 329 3.47 -24.90 -3.89
C VAL A 329 2.61 -25.26 -2.68
N SER A 330 2.47 -26.56 -2.39
CA SER A 330 1.61 -27.07 -1.32
C SER A 330 2.19 -26.93 0.09
N GLY A 331 3.48 -26.62 0.21
CA GLY A 331 4.14 -26.41 1.50
C GLY A 331 5.52 -25.79 1.33
N TRP A 332 5.86 -24.90 2.25
CA TRP A 332 7.20 -24.26 2.32
C TRP A 332 7.47 -23.78 3.74
N THR A 333 8.70 -23.40 4.00
CA THR A 333 9.08 -22.68 5.21
C THR A 333 9.68 -21.33 4.85
N GLN A 334 9.54 -20.35 5.74
CA GLN A 334 10.14 -19.03 5.54
C GLN A 334 10.33 -18.27 6.84
N PRO A 335 11.30 -17.33 6.90
CA PRO A 335 11.35 -16.34 7.96
C PRO A 335 10.24 -15.28 7.79
N LEU A 336 9.78 -14.76 8.93
CA LEU A 336 8.81 -13.66 9.02
C LEU A 336 9.26 -12.67 10.09
N PHE A 337 8.87 -11.40 9.98
CA PHE A 337 9.02 -10.41 11.03
C PHE A 337 7.72 -10.32 11.81
N GLU A 338 7.79 -10.45 13.13
CA GLU A 338 6.65 -10.39 14.04
C GLU A 338 6.76 -9.16 14.93
N PRO A 339 6.01 -8.07 14.66
CA PRO A 339 6.05 -6.86 15.48
C PRO A 339 5.56 -7.10 16.90
N LYS A 340 6.03 -6.26 17.83
CA LYS A 340 5.58 -6.25 19.23
C LYS A 340 4.60 -5.11 19.44
N GLY A 341 3.34 -5.45 19.61
CA GLY A 341 2.25 -4.49 19.88
C GLY A 341 1.57 -3.95 18.62
N LEU A 342 0.43 -3.34 18.83
CA LEU A 342 -0.42 -2.75 17.80
C LEU A 342 0.15 -1.40 17.34
N GLY A 343 0.31 -1.24 16.03
CA GLY A 343 0.69 0.03 15.43
C GLY A 343 -0.43 1.07 15.52
N MET A 344 -0.06 2.35 15.49
CA MET A 344 -0.95 3.51 15.42
C MET A 344 -0.56 4.35 14.21
N THR A 345 -1.50 4.52 13.29
CA THR A 345 -1.30 5.24 12.03
C THR A 345 -2.47 6.19 11.82
N ALA A 346 -2.23 7.50 11.83
CA ALA A 346 -3.30 8.49 11.75
C ALA A 346 -2.93 9.72 10.94
N PHE A 347 -3.86 10.23 10.14
CA PHE A 347 -3.86 11.62 9.74
C PHE A 347 -4.69 12.46 10.70
N LEU A 348 -4.13 13.56 11.19
CA LEU A 348 -4.92 14.66 11.70
C LEU A 348 -5.53 15.41 10.52
N THR A 349 -6.82 15.73 10.62
CA THR A 349 -7.59 16.34 9.55
C THR A 349 -8.16 17.69 10.00
N ARG A 350 -8.28 18.62 9.06
CA ARG A 350 -8.85 19.93 9.32
C ARG A 350 -9.50 20.50 8.06
N ARG A 351 -10.65 21.14 8.21
CA ARG A 351 -11.22 21.96 7.13
C ARG A 351 -10.67 23.38 7.24
N ILE A 352 -9.95 23.81 6.22
CA ILE A 352 -9.38 25.15 6.12
C ILE A 352 -10.09 25.85 4.97
N ASP A 353 -10.81 26.94 5.26
CA ASP A 353 -11.70 27.66 4.31
C ASP A 353 -12.63 26.71 3.53
N GLY A 354 -13.17 25.71 4.22
CA GLY A 354 -14.09 24.74 3.62
C GLY A 354 -13.40 23.55 2.94
N ALA A 355 -12.12 23.62 2.59
CA ALA A 355 -11.36 22.53 1.95
C ALA A 355 -10.74 21.57 2.97
N PRO A 356 -10.85 20.24 2.77
CA PRO A 356 -10.26 19.26 3.68
C PRO A 356 -8.73 19.21 3.52
N HIS A 357 -8.01 19.24 4.64
CA HIS A 357 -6.56 19.11 4.69
C HIS A 357 -6.15 17.98 5.65
N LEU A 358 -5.04 17.38 5.35
CA LEU A 358 -4.34 16.34 6.11
C LEU A 358 -3.00 16.89 6.57
N LEU A 359 -2.62 16.67 7.83
CA LEU A 359 -1.30 17.04 8.31
C LEU A 359 -0.31 15.92 7.95
N ALA A 360 0.42 16.10 6.85
CA ALA A 360 1.41 15.15 6.38
C ALA A 360 2.75 15.35 7.08
N HIS A 361 3.45 14.24 7.33
CA HIS A 361 4.78 14.20 7.95
C HIS A 361 5.85 13.81 6.93
N ALA A 362 6.90 14.61 6.80
CA ALA A 362 8.11 14.25 6.04
C ALA A 362 8.91 13.21 6.85
N ARG A 363 8.56 11.94 6.67
CA ARG A 363 9.03 10.85 7.49
C ARG A 363 10.33 10.25 6.95
N VAL A 364 11.27 10.04 7.85
CA VAL A 364 12.54 9.36 7.59
C VAL A 364 12.45 7.91 8.02
N GLU A 365 12.75 6.97 7.11
CA GLU A 365 12.94 5.56 7.43
C GLU A 365 14.19 5.03 6.71
N ALA A 366 14.97 4.25 7.42
CA ALA A 366 16.28 3.81 6.94
C ALA A 366 16.25 2.92 5.69
N GLY A 367 15.14 2.24 5.47
CA GLY A 367 14.92 1.40 4.30
C GLY A 367 14.36 2.13 3.08
N PHE A 368 14.03 3.40 3.16
CA PHE A 368 13.60 4.17 1.99
C PHE A 368 14.76 4.36 1.00
N LYS A 369 14.40 4.41 -0.27
CA LYS A 369 15.37 4.65 -1.34
C LYS A 369 15.85 6.11 -1.34
N ASP A 370 14.95 7.05 -1.10
CA ASP A 370 15.17 8.48 -1.17
C ASP A 370 15.13 9.15 0.22
N THR A 371 15.44 8.42 1.27
CA THR A 371 15.55 8.89 2.66
C THR A 371 14.23 9.34 3.29
N VAL A 372 13.46 10.22 2.62
CA VAL A 372 12.22 10.84 3.12
C VAL A 372 11.06 10.54 2.19
N GLU A 373 9.97 10.05 2.77
CA GLU A 373 8.67 9.96 2.12
C GLU A 373 7.60 10.62 2.99
N LEU A 374 6.52 11.11 2.37
CA LEU A 374 5.39 11.66 3.10
C LEU A 374 4.61 10.52 3.78
N GLY A 375 4.48 10.59 5.08
CA GLY A 375 3.72 9.69 5.91
C GLY A 375 2.50 10.36 6.55
N PRO A 376 1.66 9.58 7.26
CA PRO A 376 0.64 10.12 8.14
C PRO A 376 1.24 10.98 9.25
N THR A 377 0.41 11.81 9.89
CA THR A 377 0.81 12.64 11.03
C THR A 377 1.45 11.81 12.13
N VAL A 378 0.83 10.68 12.43
CA VAL A 378 1.28 9.70 13.44
C VAL A 378 1.45 8.33 12.78
N GLN A 379 2.62 7.72 13.02
CA GLN A 379 2.91 6.36 12.56
C GLN A 379 3.93 5.74 13.53
N TYR A 380 3.43 5.12 14.60
CA TYR A 380 4.25 4.59 15.68
C TYR A 380 3.59 3.37 16.31
N THR A 381 4.39 2.50 16.94
CA THR A 381 3.88 1.52 17.90
C THR A 381 4.03 2.14 19.28
N PRO A 382 2.94 2.53 19.98
CA PRO A 382 3.00 3.34 21.19
C PRO A 382 3.87 2.74 22.30
N SER A 383 3.87 1.41 22.46
CA SER A 383 4.68 0.70 23.46
C SER A 383 6.19 0.92 23.28
N ASN A 384 6.66 1.16 22.06
CA ASN A 384 8.07 1.40 21.77
C ASN A 384 8.56 2.76 22.26
N TYR A 385 7.64 3.69 22.58
CA TYR A 385 7.93 5.06 23.00
C TYR A 385 7.49 5.35 24.45
N ALA A 386 6.85 4.38 25.12
CA ALA A 386 6.31 4.56 26.47
C ALA A 386 7.37 4.91 27.53
N HIS A 387 8.63 4.56 27.29
CA HIS A 387 9.76 4.82 28.19
C HIS A 387 10.44 6.18 27.95
N LEU A 388 10.09 6.88 26.87
CA LEU A 388 10.68 8.18 26.54
C LEU A 388 9.97 9.30 27.32
N THR A 389 10.74 10.27 27.82
CA THR A 389 10.22 11.48 28.44
C THR A 389 9.49 12.35 27.42
N GLU A 390 10.06 12.47 26.21
CA GLU A 390 9.45 13.17 25.09
C GLU A 390 8.94 12.15 24.08
N ARG A 391 7.63 12.07 23.94
CA ARG A 391 6.97 11.21 22.97
C ARG A 391 6.94 11.86 21.58
N PRO A 392 6.80 11.07 20.52
CA PRO A 392 6.60 11.63 19.17
C PRO A 392 5.42 12.62 19.13
N LEU A 393 5.60 13.70 18.37
CA LEU A 393 4.56 14.72 18.21
C LEU A 393 3.24 14.08 17.75
N PHE A 394 2.13 14.61 18.28
CA PHE A 394 0.75 14.20 17.98
C PHE A 394 0.38 12.76 18.38
N LEU A 395 1.31 11.94 18.91
CA LEU A 395 0.98 10.57 19.32
C LEU A 395 -0.08 10.59 20.44
N ASP A 396 0.10 11.42 21.46
CA ASP A 396 -0.86 11.52 22.57
C ASP A 396 -2.17 12.18 22.14
N THR A 397 -2.14 13.12 21.19
CA THR A 397 -3.35 13.71 20.57
C THR A 397 -4.21 12.63 19.93
N VAL A 398 -3.60 11.69 19.19
CA VAL A 398 -4.35 10.60 18.54
C VAL A 398 -4.79 9.54 19.55
N LEU A 399 -3.95 9.17 20.52
CA LEU A 399 -4.27 8.16 21.53
C LEU A 399 -5.43 8.58 22.43
N ASN A 400 -5.54 9.89 22.74
CA ASN A 400 -6.55 10.47 23.62
C ASN A 400 -7.66 11.19 22.84
N ALA A 401 -7.77 10.96 21.52
CA ALA A 401 -8.79 11.61 20.70
C ALA A 401 -10.19 11.26 21.19
N ASP A 402 -11.06 12.28 21.30
CA ASP A 402 -12.48 12.06 21.58
C ASP A 402 -13.12 11.24 20.45
N PRO A 403 -13.89 10.19 20.76
CA PRO A 403 -14.53 9.36 19.74
C PRO A 403 -15.36 10.14 18.72
N SER A 404 -15.96 11.26 19.08
CA SER A 404 -16.71 12.13 18.18
C SER A 404 -15.87 12.81 17.09
N ARG A 405 -14.55 12.88 17.29
CA ARG A 405 -13.56 13.44 16.35
C ARG A 405 -12.94 12.40 15.44
N ILE A 406 -13.20 11.12 15.68
CA ILE A 406 -12.70 10.01 14.85
C ILE A 406 -13.62 9.84 13.66
N ARG A 407 -13.16 10.24 12.46
CA ARG A 407 -13.92 10.11 11.20
C ARG A 407 -13.85 8.72 10.60
N TYR A 408 -12.77 8.01 10.88
CA TYR A 408 -12.54 6.66 10.43
C TYR A 408 -11.60 5.96 11.40
N GLU A 409 -11.89 4.69 11.64
CA GLU A 409 -11.04 3.78 12.39
C GLU A 409 -11.26 2.36 11.89
N ALA A 410 -10.16 1.65 11.61
CA ALA A 410 -10.15 0.22 11.41
C ALA A 410 -8.76 -0.35 11.72
N VAL A 411 -8.69 -1.61 12.08
CA VAL A 411 -7.43 -2.36 12.22
C VAL A 411 -7.12 -3.04 10.89
N HIS A 412 -5.93 -2.79 10.38
CA HIS A 412 -5.47 -3.42 9.14
C HIS A 412 -4.13 -4.10 9.36
N SER A 413 -4.01 -5.31 8.78
CA SER A 413 -2.75 -6.04 8.72
C SER A 413 -1.80 -5.38 7.72
N GLU A 414 -0.52 -5.53 7.96
CA GLU A 414 0.53 -5.19 7.01
C GLU A 414 0.76 -6.34 6.00
N GLU A 415 1.87 -6.36 5.26
CA GLU A 415 2.10 -7.37 4.22
C GLU A 415 2.25 -8.79 4.80
N GLY A 416 1.24 -9.62 4.62
CA GLY A 416 1.18 -10.96 5.17
C GLY A 416 2.17 -11.96 4.55
N GLY A 417 2.86 -11.60 3.48
CA GLY A 417 3.91 -12.41 2.89
C GLY A 417 5.23 -12.36 3.64
N ARG A 418 5.44 -11.36 4.50
CA ARG A 418 6.71 -11.09 5.20
C ARG A 418 6.55 -10.79 6.69
N PHE A 419 5.38 -10.37 7.12
CA PHE A 419 5.13 -9.96 8.50
C PHE A 419 4.07 -10.86 9.12
N LEU A 420 4.35 -11.38 10.32
CA LEU A 420 3.46 -12.27 11.06
C LEU A 420 2.64 -11.45 12.05
N ASN A 421 1.30 -11.48 11.90
CA ASN A 421 0.36 -10.77 12.77
C ASN A 421 0.71 -9.28 12.95
N ALA A 422 1.22 -8.64 11.90
CA ALA A 422 1.52 -7.22 11.90
C ALA A 422 0.24 -6.44 11.67
N GLU A 423 -0.21 -5.70 12.67
CA GLU A 423 -1.46 -4.92 12.64
C GLU A 423 -1.23 -3.49 13.10
N SER A 424 -1.99 -2.57 12.51
CA SER A 424 -2.03 -1.18 12.92
C SER A 424 -3.48 -0.66 12.93
N ARG A 425 -3.80 0.20 13.92
CA ARG A 425 -5.02 1.02 13.88
C ARG A 425 -4.79 2.16 12.91
N TYR A 426 -5.64 2.29 11.93
CA TYR A 426 -5.64 3.34 10.91
C TYR A 426 -6.78 4.31 11.17
N LEU A 427 -6.47 5.61 11.33
CA LEU A 427 -7.45 6.62 11.73
C LEU A 427 -7.37 7.89 10.87
N PHE A 428 -8.53 8.55 10.76
CA PHE A 428 -8.61 9.98 10.49
C PHE A 428 -9.23 10.67 11.72
N VAL A 429 -8.52 11.64 12.27
CA VAL A 429 -8.92 12.35 13.49
C VAL A 429 -9.02 13.84 13.22
N ASP A 430 -10.19 14.43 13.45
CA ASP A 430 -10.37 15.88 13.34
C ASP A 430 -9.54 16.60 14.40
N ALA A 431 -8.79 17.61 13.97
CA ALA A 431 -7.95 18.45 14.82
C ALA A 431 -8.42 19.91 14.75
N ASP A 432 -8.23 20.63 15.84
CA ASP A 432 -8.40 22.07 15.92
C ASP A 432 -7.06 22.79 16.02
N GLU A 433 -7.10 24.12 16.23
CA GLU A 433 -5.89 24.93 16.37
C GLU A 433 -5.04 24.56 17.58
N THR A 434 -5.66 24.04 18.63
CA THR A 434 -4.96 23.62 19.87
C THR A 434 -4.23 22.30 19.67
N ASP A 435 -4.85 21.37 18.93
CA ASP A 435 -4.23 20.06 18.65
C ASP A 435 -3.12 20.16 17.62
N ALA A 436 -3.39 20.88 16.52
CA ALA A 436 -2.47 21.03 15.41
C ALA A 436 -2.65 22.41 14.76
N PRO A 437 -1.74 23.36 15.02
CA PRO A 437 -1.86 24.73 14.52
C PRO A 437 -1.75 24.77 12.98
N LEU A 438 -2.33 25.82 12.37
CA LEU A 438 -2.20 26.06 10.92
C LEU A 438 -0.74 26.25 10.50
N GLN A 439 0.06 26.92 11.34
CA GLN A 439 1.50 26.92 11.19
C GLN A 439 2.05 25.57 11.69
N ALA A 440 2.13 24.61 10.79
CA ALA A 440 2.59 23.27 11.14
C ALA A 440 4.02 23.28 11.72
N PRO A 441 4.31 22.40 12.70
CA PRO A 441 5.67 22.28 13.25
C PRO A 441 6.66 21.76 12.18
N PRO A 442 7.98 21.93 12.39
CA PRO A 442 9.00 21.43 11.46
C PRO A 442 8.80 19.95 11.12
N GLY A 443 8.94 19.61 9.84
CA GLY A 443 8.72 18.27 9.32
C GLY A 443 7.25 17.94 8.99
N TYR A 444 6.31 18.86 9.22
CA TYR A 444 4.90 18.68 8.91
C TYR A 444 4.39 19.77 7.97
N LEU A 445 3.38 19.41 7.15
CA LEU A 445 2.71 20.36 6.26
C LEU A 445 1.23 19.97 6.09
N TRP A 446 0.34 20.97 6.13
CA TRP A 446 -1.06 20.80 5.76
C TRP A 446 -1.22 20.69 4.25
N VAL A 447 -1.77 19.57 3.77
CA VAL A 447 -1.93 19.27 2.35
C VAL A 447 -3.32 18.72 2.08
N THR A 448 -3.86 18.93 0.88
CA THR A 448 -5.14 18.33 0.53
C THR A 448 -4.99 16.85 0.13
N PRO A 449 -6.04 16.02 0.28
CA PRO A 449 -6.06 14.65 -0.24
C PRO A 449 -5.69 14.57 -1.72
N TYR A 450 -6.13 15.54 -2.50
CA TYR A 450 -5.84 15.62 -3.94
C TYR A 450 -4.35 15.84 -4.22
N GLN A 451 -3.69 16.73 -3.49
CA GLN A 451 -2.24 16.97 -3.61
C GLN A 451 -1.46 15.68 -3.34
N LEU A 452 -1.80 14.95 -2.26
CA LEU A 452 -1.16 13.67 -1.96
C LEU A 452 -1.41 12.64 -3.06
N THR A 453 -2.64 12.50 -3.54
CA THR A 453 -2.98 11.55 -4.61
C THR A 453 -2.27 11.90 -5.92
N ARG A 454 -2.07 13.17 -6.23
CA ARG A 454 -1.26 13.59 -7.39
C ARG A 454 0.20 13.13 -7.28
N LEU A 455 0.79 13.22 -6.10
CA LEU A 455 2.16 12.77 -5.85
C LEU A 455 2.32 11.25 -6.06
N LEU A 456 1.26 10.46 -5.87
CA LEU A 456 1.27 9.02 -6.16
C LEU A 456 1.43 8.65 -7.63
N ARG A 457 1.35 9.61 -8.55
CA ARG A 457 1.72 9.41 -9.96
C ARG A 457 3.24 9.34 -10.17
N HIS A 458 4.00 9.65 -9.14
CA HIS A 458 5.46 9.66 -9.12
C HIS A 458 5.97 8.65 -8.09
N ASN A 459 7.19 8.15 -8.32
CA ASN A 459 7.79 7.14 -7.46
C ASN A 459 8.23 7.73 -6.12
N HIS A 460 8.04 6.98 -5.03
CA HIS A 460 8.66 7.22 -3.72
C HIS A 460 8.35 8.61 -3.10
N TYR A 461 7.13 9.11 -3.26
CA TYR A 461 6.69 10.32 -2.57
C TYR A 461 5.95 10.02 -1.27
N LEU A 462 5.12 8.97 -1.25
CA LEU A 462 4.31 8.60 -0.09
C LEU A 462 4.64 7.18 0.36
N ASN A 463 4.77 7.00 1.67
CA ASN A 463 4.98 5.69 2.27
C ASN A 463 3.71 4.82 2.24
N VAL A 464 3.85 3.54 2.57
CA VAL A 464 2.77 2.55 2.48
C VAL A 464 1.60 2.87 3.44
N GLN A 465 1.88 3.44 4.61
CA GLN A 465 0.86 3.79 5.59
C GLN A 465 0.00 4.96 5.11
N ALA A 466 0.62 5.99 4.53
CA ALA A 466 -0.13 7.09 3.90
C ALA A 466 -1.00 6.57 2.75
N ARG A 467 -0.47 5.66 1.93
CA ARG A 467 -1.24 5.03 0.84
C ARG A 467 -2.44 4.24 1.38
N THR A 468 -2.29 3.49 2.47
CA THR A 468 -3.43 2.80 3.09
C THR A 468 -4.54 3.78 3.47
N LEU A 469 -4.23 4.89 4.15
CA LEU A 469 -5.24 5.91 4.49
C LEU A 469 -5.83 6.59 3.25
N LEU A 470 -5.02 6.88 2.22
CA LEU A 470 -5.53 7.44 0.98
C LEU A 470 -6.47 6.48 0.25
N SER A 471 -6.25 5.16 0.33
CA SER A 471 -7.18 4.18 -0.25
C SER A 471 -8.59 4.28 0.37
N CYS A 472 -8.68 4.63 1.66
CA CYS A 472 -9.95 4.86 2.33
C CYS A 472 -10.68 6.11 1.81
N LEU A 473 -9.92 7.16 1.43
CA LEU A 473 -10.50 8.36 0.81
C LEU A 473 -10.93 8.09 -0.64
N THR A 474 -10.05 7.47 -1.44
CA THR A 474 -10.35 7.20 -2.86
C THR A 474 -11.51 6.23 -3.07
N SER A 475 -11.71 5.30 -2.14
CA SER A 475 -12.84 4.35 -2.16
C SER A 475 -14.15 4.90 -1.56
N GLY A 476 -14.11 6.06 -0.91
CA GLY A 476 -15.27 6.63 -0.22
C GLY A 476 -15.54 5.99 1.15
N ALA A 477 -14.62 5.18 1.70
CA ALA A 477 -14.72 4.65 3.06
C ALA A 477 -14.81 5.78 4.10
N VAL A 478 -14.18 6.91 3.85
CA VAL A 478 -14.25 8.11 4.68
C VAL A 478 -14.48 9.36 3.81
N ARG A 479 -15.23 10.31 4.35
CA ARG A 479 -15.43 11.65 3.79
C ARG A 479 -15.00 12.69 4.84
N LEU A 480 -14.14 13.62 4.43
CA LEU A 480 -13.58 14.68 5.29
C LEU A 480 -14.32 16.01 5.14
#